data_51c5a7300b2e8e7ecd725431760d9544
#
_entry.id   51c5a7300b2e8e7ecd725431760d9544
#
_cell.length_a   1.000
_cell.length_b   1.000
_cell.length_c   1.000
_cell.angle_alpha   90.00
_cell.angle_beta   90.00
_cell.angle_gamma   90.00
#
_symmetry.space_group_name_H-M   'P 1'
#
loop_
_entity.id
_entity.type
_entity.pdbx_description
1 polymer ?
#
loop_
_entity_poly.entity_id
_entity_poly.type
_entity_poly.pdbx_seq_one_letter_code
_entity_poly.pdbx_strand_id
1 'polypeptide(L)'
;MVKNKIFKSIIILSLILLSTSVVTACGKKADKASSSAASEQGSASSGAVSVEVPPMSSNGIMYGVIIEASEKHMTLQSDMGTTVRFGLNKDVDVTGLKDGIAAGEAVKVEYKGELKGESAKKVKVNKVSDSEKLPQLSKEALVAAGSIILAVRNKDQSSLARLCEYPLVFDTGTDRRIGSVQEFISLKKSDVFTKRLVSSVSKTNLFVTNSYSDGFLLGLSEPNLVVSSTKDGYLITGFHYK
;
A
#
# COMPACT_ATOMS: atom_id res chain seq x y z
N MET A 1 -27.63 19.24 33.15
CA MET A 1 -27.56 17.76 33.30
C MET A 1 -27.30 17.19 31.91
N VAL A 2 -26.03 17.00 31.53
CA VAL A 2 -25.60 16.57 30.19
C VAL A 2 -25.04 15.16 30.34
N LYS A 3 -25.70 14.19 29.71
CA LYS A 3 -25.32 12.78 29.73
C LYS A 3 -24.21 12.54 28.71
N ASN A 4 -22.98 12.25 29.21
CA ASN A 4 -21.85 11.74 28.43
C ASN A 4 -22.19 10.35 27.86
N LYS A 5 -22.25 10.25 26.53
CA LYS A 5 -22.23 8.95 25.84
C LYS A 5 -20.78 8.60 25.53
N ILE A 6 -20.30 7.60 26.26
CA ILE A 6 -19.00 6.97 26.05
C ILE A 6 -19.10 6.10 24.77
N PHE A 7 -18.39 6.48 23.72
CA PHE A 7 -18.20 5.64 22.54
C PHE A 7 -17.24 4.49 22.87
N LYS A 8 -17.75 3.28 22.86
CA LYS A 8 -16.94 2.06 23.00
C LYS A 8 -16.22 1.78 21.68
N SER A 9 -14.90 1.93 21.67
CA SER A 9 -14.03 1.43 20.60
C SER A 9 -14.14 -0.07 20.51
N ILE A 10 -14.55 -0.58 19.34
CA ILE A 10 -14.52 -2.00 19.03
C ILE A 10 -13.13 -2.31 18.49
N ILE A 11 -12.31 -2.94 19.32
CA ILE A 11 -11.03 -3.54 18.92
C ILE A 11 -11.36 -4.87 18.25
N ILE A 12 -11.19 -4.95 16.94
CA ILE A 12 -11.27 -6.22 16.20
C ILE A 12 -9.90 -6.90 16.31
N LEU A 13 -9.86 -7.90 17.18
CA LEU A 13 -8.70 -8.77 17.39
C LEU A 13 -8.68 -9.84 16.29
N SER A 14 -7.79 -9.69 15.30
CA SER A 14 -7.58 -10.72 14.27
C SER A 14 -6.67 -11.82 14.81
N LEU A 15 -7.24 -12.98 15.05
CA LEU A 15 -6.54 -14.20 15.45
C LEU A 15 -5.89 -14.83 14.19
N ILE A 16 -4.56 -14.79 14.11
CA ILE A 16 -3.79 -15.45 13.07
C ILE A 16 -3.48 -16.88 13.53
N LEU A 17 -4.08 -17.87 12.87
CA LEU A 17 -3.69 -19.28 12.99
C LEU A 17 -2.44 -19.53 12.14
N LEU A 18 -1.33 -19.86 12.79
CA LEU A 18 -0.15 -20.43 12.17
C LEU A 18 -0.42 -21.90 11.80
N SER A 19 -0.33 -22.24 10.52
CA SER A 19 -0.16 -23.62 10.08
C SER A 19 1.24 -23.80 9.51
N THR A 20 2.08 -24.54 10.25
CA THR A 20 3.40 -25.00 9.88
C THR A 20 3.28 -26.25 9.00
N SER A 21 3.81 -26.18 7.78
CA SER A 21 4.03 -27.38 6.96
C SER A 21 5.52 -27.52 6.68
N VAL A 22 6.11 -28.51 7.31
CA VAL A 22 7.48 -28.98 7.06
C VAL A 22 7.44 -29.95 5.89
N VAL A 23 8.21 -29.67 4.82
CA VAL A 23 8.54 -30.68 3.82
C VAL A 23 10.04 -30.71 3.64
N THR A 24 10.61 -31.82 4.12
CA THR A 24 11.99 -32.23 3.93
C THR A 24 12.09 -33.03 2.62
N ALA A 25 13.02 -32.71 1.74
CA ALA A 25 13.51 -33.65 0.75
C ALA A 25 14.97 -33.38 0.39
N CYS A 26 15.81 -34.31 0.72
CA CYS A 26 17.20 -34.48 0.32
C CYS A 26 17.34 -34.97 -1.12
N GLY A 27 18.48 -34.62 -1.78
CA GLY A 27 18.90 -35.26 -3.03
C GLY A 27 20.13 -34.61 -3.64
N LYS A 28 21.28 -35.04 -3.21
CA LYS A 28 22.60 -35.41 -3.74
C LYS A 28 23.00 -35.01 -5.16
N LYS A 29 24.17 -34.30 -5.21
CA LYS A 29 25.51 -34.54 -5.87
C LYS A 29 25.54 -35.11 -7.30
N ALA A 30 26.29 -34.50 -8.21
CA ALA A 30 27.69 -34.70 -8.60
C ALA A 30 27.98 -33.95 -9.92
N ASP A 31 29.03 -33.24 -9.95
CA ASP A 31 30.36 -33.37 -10.56
C ASP A 31 30.53 -33.03 -12.04
N LYS A 32 31.42 -32.05 -12.19
CA LYS A 32 32.64 -31.95 -13.02
C LYS A 32 32.58 -31.73 -14.52
N ALA A 33 33.23 -30.66 -14.81
CA ALA A 33 34.43 -30.45 -15.64
C ALA A 33 34.23 -29.83 -17.03
N SER A 34 34.85 -28.67 -17.15
CA SER A 34 35.96 -28.29 -18.03
C SER A 34 35.69 -28.11 -19.53
N SER A 35 36.01 -26.97 -19.99
CA SER A 35 37.02 -26.44 -20.86
C SER A 35 36.51 -25.51 -21.95
N SER A 36 37.02 -24.27 -21.86
CA SER A 36 37.69 -23.45 -22.85
C SER A 36 37.19 -23.41 -24.31
N ALA A 37 36.86 -22.24 -24.78
CA ALA A 37 37.65 -21.48 -25.72
C ALA A 37 36.83 -20.37 -26.39
N ALA A 38 37.45 -19.23 -26.49
CA ALA A 38 37.21 -17.97 -27.13
C ALA A 38 36.49 -17.97 -28.48
N SER A 39 35.71 -16.95 -28.72
CA SER A 39 35.95 -15.86 -29.67
C SER A 39 34.72 -14.94 -29.83
N GLU A 40 34.97 -13.71 -29.59
CA GLU A 40 34.69 -12.44 -30.28
C GLU A 40 33.39 -12.20 -31.04
N GLN A 41 32.87 -11.00 -30.66
CA GLN A 41 32.24 -9.98 -31.49
C GLN A 41 30.76 -10.08 -31.85
N GLY A 42 30.05 -9.09 -31.34
CA GLY A 42 28.73 -8.72 -31.84
C GLY A 42 27.97 -7.78 -30.90
N SER A 43 28.36 -6.51 -30.95
CA SER A 43 27.72 -5.37 -30.31
C SER A 43 26.24 -5.29 -30.65
N ALA A 44 25.35 -5.24 -29.63
CA ALA A 44 24.09 -4.52 -29.70
C ALA A 44 23.68 -4.12 -28.27
N SER A 45 24.04 -2.92 -27.92
CA SER A 45 23.61 -2.20 -26.72
C SER A 45 22.12 -1.88 -26.83
N SER A 46 21.29 -2.63 -26.13
CA SER A 46 19.97 -2.13 -25.74
C SER A 46 20.08 -1.67 -24.28
N GLY A 47 20.36 -0.38 -24.10
CA GLY A 47 20.40 0.27 -22.80
C GLY A 47 19.03 0.19 -22.12
N ALA A 48 18.92 -0.72 -21.19
CA ALA A 48 17.93 -0.61 -20.12
C ALA A 48 18.33 0.59 -19.28
N VAL A 49 17.64 1.71 -19.44
CA VAL A 49 17.76 2.87 -18.55
C VAL A 49 17.23 2.42 -17.19
N SER A 50 18.12 1.89 -16.35
CA SER A 50 17.87 1.84 -14.91
C SER A 50 17.84 3.29 -14.46
N VAL A 51 16.65 3.79 -14.15
CA VAL A 51 16.52 5.02 -13.39
C VAL A 51 17.05 4.69 -12.00
N GLU A 52 18.33 4.96 -11.77
CA GLU A 52 18.90 4.96 -10.43
C GLU A 52 18.21 6.08 -9.66
N VAL A 53 17.35 5.68 -8.73
CA VAL A 53 16.86 6.60 -7.72
C VAL A 53 18.07 7.00 -6.88
N PRO A 54 18.44 8.29 -6.83
CA PRO A 54 19.62 8.71 -6.10
C PRO A 54 19.52 8.27 -4.64
N PRO A 55 20.62 7.84 -3.99
CA PRO A 55 20.63 7.46 -2.59
C PRO A 55 20.16 8.65 -1.76
N MET A 56 18.99 8.49 -1.08
CA MET A 56 18.49 9.51 -0.19
C MET A 56 19.46 9.68 0.98
N SER A 57 19.80 10.94 1.28
CA SER A 57 20.79 11.36 2.28
C SER A 57 20.67 10.65 3.63
N SER A 58 21.75 10.61 4.39
CA SER A 58 21.87 9.99 5.71
C SER A 58 20.90 10.55 6.78
N ASN A 59 20.29 11.71 6.52
CA ASN A 59 19.19 12.29 7.28
C ASN A 59 18.11 12.69 6.28
N GLY A 60 16.92 12.13 6.39
CA GLY A 60 15.84 12.39 5.44
C GLY A 60 14.59 12.90 6.13
N ILE A 61 13.78 13.59 5.33
CA ILE A 61 12.42 13.98 5.66
C ILE A 61 11.51 13.31 4.64
N MET A 62 10.43 12.70 5.11
CA MET A 62 9.40 12.13 4.24
C MET A 62 8.04 12.64 4.69
N TYR A 63 7.26 13.13 3.73
CA TYR A 63 5.84 13.44 3.91
C TYR A 63 5.02 12.27 3.43
N GLY A 64 3.93 11.97 4.13
CA GLY A 64 3.04 10.90 3.72
C GLY A 64 1.82 10.79 4.60
N VAL A 65 0.92 9.91 4.20
CA VAL A 65 -0.26 9.52 4.98
C VAL A 65 0.02 8.17 5.62
N ILE A 66 -0.25 8.05 6.91
CA ILE A 66 -0.17 6.77 7.62
C ILE A 66 -1.33 5.89 7.14
N ILE A 67 -1.02 4.77 6.49
CA ILE A 67 -2.01 3.81 5.99
C ILE A 67 -2.16 2.58 6.90
N GLU A 68 -1.18 2.34 7.77
CA GLU A 68 -1.22 1.29 8.81
C GLU A 68 -0.39 1.75 10.00
N ALA A 69 -0.90 1.54 11.20
CA ALA A 69 -0.23 1.88 12.45
C ALA A 69 -0.32 0.75 13.47
N SER A 70 0.78 0.54 14.21
CA SER A 70 0.85 -0.34 15.39
C SER A 70 1.86 0.23 16.38
N GLU A 71 1.97 -0.37 17.56
CA GLU A 71 2.95 0.04 18.58
C GLU A 71 4.41 -0.05 18.10
N LYS A 72 4.71 -0.94 17.15
CA LYS A 72 6.08 -1.24 16.71
C LYS A 72 6.42 -0.73 15.33
N HIS A 73 5.43 -0.36 14.54
CA HIS A 73 5.65 0.11 13.17
C HIS A 73 4.50 0.97 12.66
N MET A 74 4.82 1.79 11.68
CA MET A 74 3.85 2.48 10.84
C MET A 74 4.19 2.25 9.37
N THR A 75 3.17 2.14 8.53
CA THR A 75 3.31 2.11 7.08
C THR A 75 2.82 3.43 6.52
N LEU A 76 3.68 4.09 5.78
CA LEU A 76 3.45 5.41 5.22
C LEU A 76 3.29 5.31 3.70
N GLN A 77 2.24 5.91 3.16
CA GLN A 77 2.12 6.21 1.74
C GLN A 77 2.67 7.62 1.52
N SER A 78 3.84 7.72 0.88
CA SER A 78 4.52 9.00 0.72
C SER A 78 3.84 9.92 -0.29
N ASP A 79 4.17 11.21 -0.25
CA ASP A 79 3.76 12.22 -1.22
C ASP A 79 4.38 12.01 -2.62
N MET A 80 5.27 11.03 -2.77
CA MET A 80 5.82 10.56 -4.05
C MET A 80 5.17 9.25 -4.53
N GLY A 81 4.15 8.76 -3.86
CA GLY A 81 3.46 7.51 -4.21
C GLY A 81 4.27 6.25 -3.85
N THR A 82 5.21 6.33 -2.90
CA THR A 82 5.96 5.17 -2.43
C THR A 82 5.45 4.74 -1.07
N THR A 83 5.22 3.43 -0.88
CA THR A 83 4.84 2.89 0.43
C THR A 83 6.09 2.48 1.19
N VAL A 84 6.28 3.01 2.40
CA VAL A 84 7.42 2.69 3.27
C VAL A 84 6.94 2.25 4.64
N ARG A 85 7.47 1.13 5.13
CA ARG A 85 7.20 0.64 6.48
C ARG A 85 8.37 0.98 7.41
N PHE A 86 8.12 1.85 8.37
CA PHE A 86 9.06 2.27 9.38
C PHE A 86 8.88 1.47 10.67
N GLY A 87 9.99 1.04 11.27
CA GLY A 87 10.00 0.56 12.65
C GLY A 87 9.92 1.73 13.63
N LEU A 88 9.11 1.59 14.66
CA LEU A 88 8.99 2.54 15.75
C LEU A 88 9.70 1.99 16.98
N ASN A 89 10.59 2.77 17.55
CA ASN A 89 11.25 2.50 18.82
C ASN A 89 10.74 3.49 19.87
N LYS A 90 11.03 3.22 21.12
CA LYS A 90 10.52 4.02 22.27
C LYS A 90 11.04 5.47 22.28
N ASP A 91 12.11 5.74 21.53
CA ASP A 91 12.78 7.05 21.52
C ASP A 91 12.25 7.97 20.40
N VAL A 92 11.23 7.55 19.65
CA VAL A 92 10.64 8.38 18.58
C VAL A 92 9.91 9.55 19.23
N ASP A 93 10.31 10.76 18.87
CA ASP A 93 9.58 11.97 19.26
C ASP A 93 8.27 12.08 18.49
N VAL A 94 7.15 12.00 19.16
CA VAL A 94 5.79 12.14 18.63
C VAL A 94 5.06 13.35 19.21
N THR A 95 5.74 14.23 19.93
CA THR A 95 5.13 15.41 20.59
C THR A 95 4.50 16.40 19.62
N GLY A 96 4.89 16.33 18.35
CA GLY A 96 4.32 17.14 17.26
C GLY A 96 3.06 16.56 16.60
N LEU A 97 2.49 15.47 17.13
CA LEU A 97 1.25 14.87 16.64
C LEU A 97 0.08 15.19 17.55
N LYS A 98 -1.02 15.69 16.99
CA LYS A 98 -2.25 15.98 17.75
C LYS A 98 -3.02 14.72 18.11
N ASP A 99 -3.15 13.80 17.15
CA ASP A 99 -3.96 12.59 17.29
C ASP A 99 -3.12 11.30 17.44
N GLY A 100 -1.79 11.47 17.61
CA GLY A 100 -0.86 10.35 17.70
C GLY A 100 -0.61 9.65 16.35
N ILE A 101 0.01 8.47 16.41
CA ILE A 101 0.29 7.65 15.20
C ILE A 101 -0.95 6.83 14.87
N ALA A 102 -1.77 7.31 13.95
CA ALA A 102 -3.02 6.68 13.53
C ALA A 102 -3.17 6.65 12.00
N ALA A 103 -3.91 5.66 11.49
CA ALA A 103 -4.23 5.62 10.05
C ALA A 103 -5.05 6.84 9.64
N GLY A 104 -4.79 7.36 8.44
CA GLY A 104 -5.42 8.57 7.91
C GLY A 104 -4.72 9.88 8.28
N GLU A 105 -3.73 9.85 9.19
CA GLU A 105 -2.96 11.04 9.55
C GLU A 105 -1.94 11.38 8.47
N ALA A 106 -1.90 12.66 8.07
CA ALA A 106 -0.85 13.21 7.23
C ALA A 106 0.32 13.66 8.12
N VAL A 107 1.48 13.09 7.90
CA VAL A 107 2.63 13.28 8.77
C VAL A 107 3.90 13.66 8.02
N LYS A 108 4.80 14.30 8.75
CA LYS A 108 6.20 14.50 8.40
C LYS A 108 7.04 13.56 9.28
N VAL A 109 7.84 12.73 8.65
CA VAL A 109 8.74 11.78 9.29
C VAL A 109 10.18 12.22 9.09
N GLU A 110 10.88 12.49 10.19
CA GLU A 110 12.32 12.77 10.20
C GLU A 110 13.07 11.50 10.58
N TYR A 111 13.98 11.07 9.75
CA TYR A 111 14.69 9.81 9.94
C TYR A 111 16.18 9.93 9.63
N LYS A 112 16.97 9.00 10.15
CA LYS A 112 18.40 8.82 9.88
C LYS A 112 18.62 7.45 9.24
N GLY A 113 19.46 7.42 8.21
CA GLY A 113 19.80 6.21 7.48
C GLY A 113 19.32 6.26 6.02
N GLU A 114 19.61 5.20 5.29
CA GLU A 114 19.34 5.09 3.87
C GLU A 114 18.06 4.27 3.62
N LEU A 115 17.11 4.86 2.91
CA LEU A 115 15.96 4.15 2.36
C LEU A 115 16.36 3.50 1.04
N LYS A 116 16.15 2.18 0.94
CA LYS A 116 16.32 1.42 -0.32
C LYS A 116 14.95 1.04 -0.86
N GLY A 117 14.41 1.89 -1.74
CA GLY A 117 13.04 1.75 -2.23
C GLY A 117 12.05 1.79 -1.07
N GLU A 118 11.28 0.72 -0.89
CA GLU A 118 10.28 0.58 0.18
C GLU A 118 10.88 0.09 1.52
N SER A 119 12.17 -0.24 1.55
CA SER A 119 12.81 -0.85 2.72
C SER A 119 13.44 0.18 3.64
N ALA A 120 12.91 0.28 4.85
CA ALA A 120 13.44 1.10 5.94
C ALA A 120 14.19 0.28 7.00
N LYS A 121 14.73 -0.91 6.66
CA LYS A 121 15.40 -1.81 7.63
C LYS A 121 16.61 -1.20 8.33
N LYS A 122 17.29 -0.24 7.69
CA LYS A 122 18.46 0.47 8.21
C LYS A 122 18.15 1.92 8.55
N VAL A 123 16.88 2.23 8.75
CA VAL A 123 16.43 3.58 9.05
C VAL A 123 15.99 3.66 10.50
N LYS A 124 16.45 4.68 11.21
CA LYS A 124 15.97 5.07 12.54
C LYS A 124 15.06 6.28 12.38
N VAL A 125 13.79 6.16 12.77
CA VAL A 125 12.88 7.29 12.87
C VAL A 125 13.26 8.08 14.12
N ASN A 126 13.44 9.39 13.97
CA ASN A 126 13.76 10.30 15.08
C ASN A 126 12.52 11.05 15.55
N LYS A 127 11.70 11.53 14.60
CA LYS A 127 10.53 12.33 14.91
C LYS A 127 9.40 12.08 13.91
N VAL A 128 8.17 12.10 14.41
CA VAL A 128 6.94 12.14 13.63
C VAL A 128 6.11 13.32 14.11
N SER A 129 5.69 14.18 13.21
CA SER A 129 4.88 15.35 13.49
C SER A 129 3.76 15.52 12.46
N ASP A 130 2.77 16.33 12.76
CA ASP A 130 1.75 16.71 11.77
C ASP A 130 2.44 17.28 10.52
N SER A 131 1.89 16.94 9.35
CA SER A 131 2.39 17.45 8.08
C SER A 131 1.89 18.87 7.86
N GLU A 132 2.77 19.76 7.40
CA GLU A 132 2.39 21.06 6.86
C GLU A 132 1.74 20.96 5.47
N LYS A 133 1.93 19.83 4.78
CA LYS A 133 1.22 19.49 3.54
C LYS A 133 -0.08 18.80 3.90
N LEU A 134 -1.19 19.31 3.40
CA LEU A 134 -2.52 18.75 3.68
C LEU A 134 -3.03 17.99 2.45
N PRO A 135 -3.44 16.71 2.60
CA PRO A 135 -4.17 15.98 1.58
C PRO A 135 -5.51 16.67 1.28
N GLN A 136 -6.03 16.48 0.06
CA GLN A 136 -7.34 16.99 -0.32
C GLN A 136 -8.49 16.12 0.20
N LEU A 137 -8.22 14.86 0.51
CA LEU A 137 -9.20 13.91 1.03
C LEU A 137 -9.44 14.12 2.53
N SER A 138 -10.66 13.82 2.99
CA SER A 138 -10.98 13.77 4.43
C SER A 138 -10.21 12.64 5.11
N LYS A 139 -10.09 12.68 6.44
CA LYS A 139 -9.42 11.64 7.23
C LYS A 139 -10.05 10.25 6.99
N GLU A 140 -11.38 10.19 6.94
CA GLU A 140 -12.13 8.95 6.65
C GLU A 140 -11.81 8.40 5.27
N ALA A 141 -11.75 9.28 4.27
CA ALA A 141 -11.36 8.90 2.89
C ALA A 141 -9.91 8.42 2.83
N LEU A 142 -8.99 9.03 3.58
CA LEU A 142 -7.59 8.60 3.67
C LEU A 142 -7.44 7.23 4.34
N VAL A 143 -8.23 6.94 5.38
CA VAL A 143 -8.27 5.61 6.02
C VAL A 143 -8.76 4.54 5.04
N ALA A 144 -9.83 4.83 4.30
CA ALA A 144 -10.34 3.92 3.28
C ALA A 144 -9.33 3.70 2.16
N ALA A 145 -8.75 4.78 1.63
CA ALA A 145 -7.71 4.72 0.60
C ALA A 145 -6.51 3.86 1.05
N GLY A 146 -6.03 4.07 2.27
CA GLY A 146 -4.93 3.30 2.86
C GLY A 146 -5.25 1.81 2.96
N SER A 147 -6.44 1.47 3.42
CA SER A 147 -6.92 0.07 3.54
C SER A 147 -6.99 -0.61 2.18
N ILE A 148 -7.48 0.10 1.15
CA ILE A 148 -7.57 -0.40 -0.22
C ILE A 148 -6.17 -0.60 -0.81
N ILE A 149 -5.27 0.39 -0.66
CA ILE A 149 -3.88 0.30 -1.13
C ILE A 149 -3.20 -0.94 -0.52
N LEU A 150 -3.34 -1.17 0.79
CA LEU A 150 -2.76 -2.33 1.47
C LEU A 150 -3.34 -3.65 0.95
N ALA A 151 -4.66 -3.75 0.79
CA ALA A 151 -5.32 -4.95 0.27
C ALA A 151 -4.85 -5.28 -1.16
N VAL A 152 -4.72 -4.26 -2.03
CA VAL A 152 -4.24 -4.43 -3.41
C VAL A 152 -2.77 -4.84 -3.44
N ARG A 153 -1.90 -4.18 -2.66
CA ARG A 153 -0.47 -4.50 -2.58
C ARG A 153 -0.22 -5.92 -2.11
N ASN A 154 -0.94 -6.34 -1.08
CA ASN A 154 -0.82 -7.67 -0.48
C ASN A 154 -1.58 -8.73 -1.30
N LYS A 155 -2.31 -8.33 -2.35
CA LYS A 155 -3.20 -9.20 -3.14
C LYS A 155 -4.15 -9.98 -2.25
N ASP A 156 -4.66 -9.31 -1.20
CA ASP A 156 -5.62 -9.86 -0.27
C ASP A 156 -7.03 -9.66 -0.81
N GLN A 157 -7.51 -10.68 -1.55
CA GLN A 157 -8.81 -10.66 -2.22
C GLN A 157 -9.96 -10.61 -1.22
N SER A 158 -9.82 -11.27 -0.08
CA SER A 158 -10.86 -11.31 0.95
C SER A 158 -11.03 -9.96 1.63
N SER A 159 -9.94 -9.27 1.94
CA SER A 159 -9.99 -7.91 2.48
C SER A 159 -10.50 -6.93 1.44
N LEU A 160 -10.04 -7.04 0.19
CA LEU A 160 -10.48 -6.17 -0.89
C LEU A 160 -11.98 -6.32 -1.17
N ALA A 161 -12.51 -7.56 -1.16
CA ALA A 161 -13.93 -7.83 -1.33
C ALA A 161 -14.82 -7.13 -0.30
N ARG A 162 -14.36 -7.01 0.95
CA ARG A 162 -15.08 -6.30 2.02
C ARG A 162 -15.03 -4.77 1.90
N LEU A 163 -14.13 -4.26 1.09
CA LEU A 163 -13.98 -2.83 0.80
C LEU A 163 -14.75 -2.42 -0.47
N CYS A 164 -15.56 -3.31 -1.04
CA CYS A 164 -16.38 -3.05 -2.22
C CYS A 164 -17.86 -2.87 -1.86
N GLU A 165 -18.52 -1.95 -2.55
CA GLU A 165 -19.98 -1.84 -2.60
C GLU A 165 -20.53 -2.77 -3.68
N TYR A 166 -21.64 -3.44 -3.41
CA TYR A 166 -22.26 -4.36 -4.35
C TYR A 166 -23.68 -3.92 -4.73
N PRO A 167 -24.07 -4.01 -6.02
CA PRO A 167 -23.34 -4.62 -7.14
C PRO A 167 -22.17 -3.75 -7.63
N LEU A 168 -20.99 -4.37 -7.78
CA LEU A 168 -19.74 -3.73 -8.19
C LEU A 168 -19.57 -3.74 -9.71
N VAL A 169 -19.14 -2.63 -10.30
CA VAL A 169 -18.74 -2.56 -11.72
C VAL A 169 -17.31 -3.07 -11.90
N PHE A 170 -17.13 -4.02 -12.80
CA PHE A 170 -15.85 -4.64 -13.09
C PHE A 170 -15.58 -4.57 -14.61
N ASP A 171 -15.01 -3.45 -15.04
CA ASP A 171 -14.75 -3.17 -16.44
C ASP A 171 -13.38 -3.70 -16.87
N THR A 172 -13.40 -4.85 -17.56
CA THR A 172 -12.24 -5.44 -18.24
C THR A 172 -12.30 -5.26 -19.77
N GLY A 173 -13.12 -4.31 -20.25
CA GLY A 173 -13.46 -4.13 -21.66
C GLY A 173 -14.89 -4.55 -21.98
N THR A 174 -15.54 -5.22 -21.06
CA THR A 174 -16.98 -5.50 -21.05
C THR A 174 -17.46 -5.22 -19.63
N ASP A 175 -18.50 -4.40 -19.50
CA ASP A 175 -19.10 -4.10 -18.19
C ASP A 175 -19.68 -5.37 -17.58
N ARG A 176 -18.94 -5.93 -16.64
CA ARG A 176 -19.41 -7.02 -15.81
C ARG A 176 -19.81 -6.46 -14.45
N ARG A 177 -20.96 -6.90 -13.95
CA ARG A 177 -21.40 -6.59 -12.59
C ARG A 177 -21.16 -7.80 -11.70
N ILE A 178 -20.51 -7.56 -10.57
CA ILE A 178 -20.28 -8.54 -9.51
C ILE A 178 -21.30 -8.28 -8.42
N GLY A 179 -22.16 -9.24 -8.14
CA GLY A 179 -23.34 -9.05 -7.30
C GLY A 179 -23.06 -9.22 -5.79
N SER A 180 -21.96 -9.84 -5.40
CA SER A 180 -21.69 -10.17 -4.00
C SER A 180 -20.23 -10.37 -3.68
N VAL A 181 -19.90 -10.32 -2.36
CA VAL A 181 -18.57 -10.67 -1.82
C VAL A 181 -18.12 -12.06 -2.26
N GLN A 182 -19.01 -13.05 -2.24
CA GLN A 182 -18.71 -14.43 -2.61
C GLN A 182 -18.37 -14.54 -4.10
N GLU A 183 -19.11 -13.85 -4.93
CA GLU A 183 -18.82 -13.79 -6.37
C GLU A 183 -17.45 -13.15 -6.62
N PHE A 184 -17.13 -12.04 -5.95
CA PHE A 184 -15.84 -11.38 -6.06
C PHE A 184 -14.68 -12.32 -5.63
N ILE A 185 -14.82 -13.02 -4.50
CA ILE A 185 -13.81 -13.95 -4.00
C ILE A 185 -13.62 -15.14 -4.95
N SER A 186 -14.65 -15.53 -5.71
CA SER A 186 -14.55 -16.61 -6.70
C SER A 186 -13.79 -16.25 -7.97
N LEU A 187 -13.52 -14.96 -8.21
CA LEU A 187 -12.72 -14.51 -9.34
C LEU A 187 -11.28 -15.03 -9.23
N LYS A 188 -10.63 -15.25 -10.38
CA LYS A 188 -9.21 -15.58 -10.37
C LYS A 188 -8.41 -14.38 -9.86
N LYS A 189 -7.49 -14.62 -8.92
CA LYS A 189 -6.63 -13.55 -8.37
C LYS A 189 -5.85 -12.79 -9.44
N SER A 190 -5.44 -13.46 -10.52
CA SER A 190 -4.75 -12.82 -11.66
C SER A 190 -5.61 -11.79 -12.38
N ASP A 191 -6.93 -11.99 -12.40
CA ASP A 191 -7.86 -11.10 -13.08
C ASP A 191 -8.16 -9.86 -12.22
N VAL A 192 -8.21 -10.05 -10.89
CA VAL A 192 -8.38 -8.96 -9.93
C VAL A 192 -7.08 -8.17 -9.75
N PHE A 193 -5.94 -8.84 -9.53
CA PHE A 193 -4.66 -8.21 -9.22
C PHE A 193 -3.71 -8.25 -10.41
N THR A 194 -4.10 -7.60 -11.52
CA THR A 194 -3.19 -7.42 -12.66
C THR A 194 -1.95 -6.62 -12.23
N LYS A 195 -0.81 -6.88 -12.85
CA LYS A 195 0.43 -6.13 -12.54
C LYS A 195 0.24 -4.61 -12.70
N ARG A 196 -0.54 -4.21 -13.72
CA ARG A 196 -0.83 -2.79 -13.99
C ARG A 196 -1.67 -2.18 -12.87
N LEU A 197 -2.77 -2.82 -12.43
CA LEU A 197 -3.61 -2.33 -11.34
C LEU A 197 -2.83 -2.22 -10.04
N VAL A 198 -2.12 -3.29 -9.65
CA VAL A 198 -1.29 -3.29 -8.42
C VAL A 198 -0.28 -2.15 -8.46
N SER A 199 0.41 -1.95 -9.60
CA SER A 199 1.38 -0.85 -9.75
C SER A 199 0.71 0.52 -9.67
N SER A 200 -0.42 0.72 -10.37
CA SER A 200 -1.13 1.99 -10.42
C SER A 200 -1.65 2.41 -9.04
N VAL A 201 -2.38 1.52 -8.37
CA VAL A 201 -2.95 1.76 -7.04
C VAL A 201 -1.86 1.94 -5.98
N SER A 202 -0.81 1.10 -6.00
CA SER A 202 0.29 1.19 -5.04
C SER A 202 1.10 2.49 -5.13
N LYS A 203 1.09 3.15 -6.27
CA LYS A 203 1.80 4.41 -6.52
C LYS A 203 0.92 5.65 -6.37
N THR A 204 -0.30 5.50 -5.89
CA THR A 204 -1.19 6.64 -5.67
C THR A 204 -0.57 7.61 -4.68
N ASN A 205 -0.50 8.89 -5.06
CA ASN A 205 -0.14 9.98 -4.16
C ASN A 205 -1.42 10.52 -3.51
N LEU A 206 -1.57 10.28 -2.21
CA LEU A 206 -2.78 10.68 -1.48
C LEU A 206 -2.91 12.20 -1.24
N PHE A 207 -1.86 12.98 -1.52
CA PHE A 207 -1.91 14.45 -1.41
C PHE A 207 -2.51 15.11 -2.65
N VAL A 208 -2.47 14.43 -3.81
CA VAL A 208 -2.93 14.96 -5.11
C VAL A 208 -3.86 13.98 -5.81
N THR A 209 -4.60 13.22 -5.04
CA THR A 209 -5.56 12.24 -5.57
C THR A 209 -6.70 12.96 -6.29
N ASN A 210 -7.10 12.46 -7.46
CA ASN A 210 -8.23 12.97 -8.19
C ASN A 210 -9.51 12.71 -7.40
N SER A 211 -10.10 13.77 -6.83
CA SER A 211 -11.38 13.74 -6.12
C SER A 211 -12.50 14.28 -7.00
N TYR A 212 -13.70 13.79 -6.78
CA TYR A 212 -14.95 14.27 -7.36
C TYR A 212 -16.00 14.43 -6.25
N SER A 213 -17.22 14.89 -6.56
CA SER A 213 -18.22 15.26 -5.53
C SER A 213 -18.43 14.18 -4.47
N ASP A 214 -18.45 12.90 -4.87
CA ASP A 214 -18.89 11.81 -4.02
C ASP A 214 -17.78 10.77 -3.77
N GLY A 215 -16.51 11.09 -4.11
CA GLY A 215 -15.44 10.13 -3.97
C GLY A 215 -14.10 10.51 -4.58
N PHE A 216 -13.29 9.50 -4.90
CA PHE A 216 -11.96 9.69 -5.45
C PHE A 216 -11.49 8.46 -6.25
N LEU A 217 -10.42 8.65 -7.03
CA LEU A 217 -9.79 7.56 -7.79
C LEU A 217 -8.49 7.11 -7.10
N LEU A 218 -8.28 5.80 -7.04
CA LEU A 218 -7.00 5.20 -6.70
C LEU A 218 -6.33 4.66 -7.95
N GLY A 219 -5.17 5.23 -8.29
CA GLY A 219 -4.46 5.03 -9.54
C GLY A 219 -4.42 6.34 -10.34
N LEU A 220 -3.24 6.65 -10.91
CA LEU A 220 -3.01 7.91 -11.65
C LEU A 220 -3.69 7.93 -13.03
N SER A 221 -3.94 6.76 -13.59
CA SER A 221 -4.59 6.51 -14.88
C SER A 221 -5.14 5.10 -14.86
N GLU A 222 -5.80 4.68 -15.91
CA GLU A 222 -6.22 3.28 -16.03
C GLU A 222 -5.02 2.32 -16.09
N PRO A 223 -5.07 1.23 -15.37
CA PRO A 223 -6.20 0.79 -14.52
C PRO A 223 -6.27 1.56 -13.19
N ASN A 224 -7.50 1.82 -12.73
CA ASN A 224 -7.77 2.50 -11.47
C ASN A 224 -8.97 1.89 -10.74
N LEU A 225 -9.17 2.32 -9.50
CA LEU A 225 -10.33 2.01 -8.68
C LEU A 225 -11.14 3.28 -8.44
N VAL A 226 -12.44 3.19 -8.64
CA VAL A 226 -13.40 4.22 -8.26
C VAL A 226 -13.85 3.95 -6.83
N VAL A 227 -13.64 4.91 -5.95
CA VAL A 227 -14.06 4.86 -4.54
C VAL A 227 -15.09 5.93 -4.31
N SER A 228 -16.27 5.55 -3.84
CA SER A 228 -17.38 6.46 -3.61
C SER A 228 -17.77 6.51 -2.15
N SER A 229 -18.30 7.65 -1.72
CA SER A 229 -18.95 7.79 -0.42
C SER A 229 -20.29 7.06 -0.45
N THR A 230 -20.50 6.15 0.47
CA THR A 230 -21.73 5.37 0.64
C THR A 230 -22.26 5.54 2.05
N LYS A 231 -23.43 4.98 2.35
CA LYS A 231 -23.97 4.96 3.72
C LYS A 231 -23.07 4.23 4.72
N ASP A 232 -22.23 3.30 4.24
CA ASP A 232 -21.34 2.47 5.05
C ASP A 232 -19.90 3.00 5.04
N GLY A 233 -19.66 4.20 4.50
CA GLY A 233 -18.36 4.85 4.37
C GLY A 233 -17.85 4.89 2.92
N TYR A 234 -16.53 5.03 2.75
CA TYR A 234 -15.92 5.02 1.43
C TYR A 234 -15.64 3.60 0.97
N LEU A 235 -16.30 3.16 -0.11
CA LEU A 235 -16.19 1.81 -0.67
C LEU A 235 -15.82 1.86 -2.16
N ILE A 236 -15.21 0.80 -2.67
CA ILE A 236 -14.92 0.63 -4.09
C ILE A 236 -16.23 0.33 -4.82
N THR A 237 -16.59 1.17 -5.78
CA THR A 237 -17.78 1.01 -6.62
C THR A 237 -17.46 0.58 -8.06
N GLY A 238 -16.17 0.64 -8.44
CA GLY A 238 -15.74 0.22 -9.78
C GLY A 238 -14.26 -0.12 -9.88
N PHE A 239 -13.97 -1.08 -10.75
CA PHE A 239 -12.64 -1.44 -11.24
C PHE A 239 -12.58 -1.13 -12.72
N HIS A 240 -11.63 -0.30 -13.14
CA HIS A 240 -11.39 0.05 -14.54
C HIS A 240 -10.01 -0.46 -14.95
N TYR A 241 -9.96 -1.38 -15.93
CA TYR A 241 -8.73 -2.06 -16.35
C TYR A 241 -8.21 -1.62 -17.73
N LYS A 242 -8.96 -0.78 -18.45
CA LYS A 242 -8.56 -0.35 -19.81
C LYS A 242 -7.35 0.55 -19.81
#